data_068a68a97c5274a57739d36e762fdc29
#
_entry.id   068a68a97c5274a57739d36e762fdc29
#
_cell.length_a   1.000
_cell.length_b   1.000
_cell.length_c   1.000
_cell.angle_alpha   90.00
_cell.angle_beta   90.00
_cell.angle_gamma   90.00
#
_symmetry.space_group_name_H-M   'P 1'
#
loop_
_entity.id
_entity.type
_entity.pdbx_description
1 polymer ?
#
loop_
_entity_poly.entity_id
_entity_poly.type
_entity_poly.pdbx_seq_one_letter_code
_entity_poly.pdbx_strand_id
1 'polypeptide(L)'
;MKQMMKHKYYLFGLLILANSAVYAEDIEASMSWLNLQKTGFAVTGIVESVTANVGSRLKAGDEIARLDLAPFNYSVQYCRAEINKLQPALFDAKIELDQAEELFERTVLSETELSKIDGVYKSLKAEELMLQAECKLKQWQADRGVLKAQEPVYMLSSNIYPGMVISDENKSAAQIELVSANQATAISVITARQAQQYKVGDALKVIVDGQTIAATVQSIYWQKNSANQYLLSVVFYYAQQVEPGKAVILRFE
;
A
#
# COMPACT_ATOMS: atom_id res chain seq x y z
N MET A 1 -61.10 32.87 68.28
CA MET A 1 -60.46 31.56 67.88
C MET A 1 -59.94 31.73 66.47
N LYS A 2 -58.63 31.77 66.30
CA LYS A 2 -57.87 32.06 65.04
C LYS A 2 -57.70 30.83 64.19
N GLN A 3 -58.24 30.87 62.96
CA GLN A 3 -57.83 29.87 61.93
C GLN A 3 -56.61 30.39 61.21
N MET A 4 -55.60 29.60 61.21
CA MET A 4 -54.37 29.83 60.41
C MET A 4 -54.54 29.26 59.02
N MET A 5 -54.53 30.08 58.01
CA MET A 5 -54.50 29.76 56.61
C MET A 5 -53.01 29.47 56.20
N LYS A 6 -52.73 28.24 55.80
CA LYS A 6 -51.46 27.86 55.22
C LYS A 6 -51.40 28.18 53.72
N HIS A 7 -50.53 29.07 53.30
CA HIS A 7 -50.23 29.35 51.91
C HIS A 7 -49.24 28.31 51.39
N LYS A 8 -49.66 27.54 50.38
CA LYS A 8 -48.81 26.66 49.61
C LYS A 8 -48.23 27.45 48.44
N TYR A 9 -46.93 27.73 48.45
CA TYR A 9 -46.19 28.27 47.27
C TYR A 9 -45.90 27.13 46.35
N TYR A 10 -46.49 27.13 45.12
CA TYR A 10 -46.10 26.30 44.01
C TYR A 10 -44.93 26.98 43.30
N LEU A 11 -43.71 26.40 43.47
CA LEU A 11 -42.54 26.80 42.72
C LEU A 11 -42.63 26.16 41.32
N PHE A 12 -43.02 26.96 40.33
CA PHE A 12 -43.06 26.55 38.93
C PHE A 12 -41.64 26.67 38.38
N GLY A 13 -40.88 25.54 38.38
CA GLY A 13 -39.57 25.47 37.78
C GLY A 13 -39.66 25.52 36.26
N LEU A 14 -39.32 26.66 35.67
CA LEU A 14 -39.20 26.85 34.23
C LEU A 14 -37.93 26.13 33.76
N LEU A 15 -38.07 24.93 33.21
CA LEU A 15 -37.01 24.17 32.60
C LEU A 15 -36.70 24.80 31.23
N ILE A 16 -35.74 25.69 31.18
CA ILE A 16 -35.20 26.21 29.92
C ILE A 16 -34.36 25.08 29.28
N LEU A 17 -34.95 24.37 28.33
CA LEU A 17 -34.24 23.53 27.38
C LEU A 17 -33.40 24.46 26.50
N ALA A 18 -32.13 24.63 26.84
CA ALA A 18 -31.15 25.22 25.96
C ALA A 18 -30.98 24.26 24.78
N ASN A 19 -31.75 24.46 23.73
CA ASN A 19 -31.41 23.92 22.41
C ASN A 19 -30.07 24.55 21.99
N SER A 20 -28.94 23.89 22.27
CA SER A 20 -27.71 24.19 21.59
C SER A 20 -27.93 23.79 20.12
N ALA A 21 -28.32 24.77 19.31
CA ALA A 21 -28.25 24.63 17.88
C ALA A 21 -26.75 24.40 17.55
N VAL A 22 -26.40 23.16 17.25
CA VAL A 22 -25.12 22.85 16.64
C VAL A 22 -25.17 23.51 15.26
N TYR A 23 -24.57 24.68 15.14
CA TYR A 23 -24.38 25.30 13.85
C TYR A 23 -23.40 24.42 13.08
N ALA A 24 -23.90 23.67 12.12
CA ALA A 24 -23.08 23.02 11.12
C ALA A 24 -22.27 24.11 10.42
N GLU A 25 -20.97 24.11 10.62
CA GLU A 25 -20.08 25.07 9.95
C GLU A 25 -19.76 24.52 8.55
N ASP A 26 -20.18 25.26 7.53
CA ASP A 26 -19.84 24.95 6.14
C ASP A 26 -18.48 25.58 5.81
N ILE A 27 -17.52 24.73 5.42
CA ILE A 27 -16.15 25.14 5.07
C ILE A 27 -15.96 24.88 3.58
N GLU A 28 -15.60 25.92 2.83
CA GLU A 28 -15.22 25.76 1.43
C GLU A 28 -13.88 25.02 1.32
N ALA A 29 -13.84 24.05 0.42
CA ALA A 29 -12.66 23.24 0.15
C ALA A 29 -12.50 23.01 -1.36
N SER A 30 -11.31 22.66 -1.75
CA SER A 30 -10.96 22.28 -3.12
C SER A 30 -10.74 20.78 -3.20
N MET A 31 -11.40 20.12 -4.15
CA MET A 31 -11.19 18.70 -4.44
C MET A 31 -9.81 18.47 -5.02
N SER A 32 -9.17 17.38 -4.65
CA SER A 32 -7.90 16.94 -5.20
C SER A 32 -7.83 15.42 -5.27
N TRP A 33 -6.84 14.93 -5.97
CA TRP A 33 -6.55 13.50 -6.00
C TRP A 33 -6.01 13.02 -4.66
N LEU A 34 -6.44 11.82 -4.26
CA LEU A 34 -5.86 11.12 -3.13
C LEU A 34 -4.77 10.16 -3.62
N ASN A 35 -3.69 10.03 -2.82
CA ASN A 35 -2.62 9.06 -3.05
C ASN A 35 -1.96 9.18 -4.44
N LEU A 36 -1.42 10.36 -4.76
CA LEU A 36 -0.54 10.49 -5.92
C LEU A 36 0.69 9.58 -5.72
N GLN A 37 0.72 8.49 -6.48
CA GLN A 37 1.78 7.48 -6.44
C GLN A 37 2.66 7.63 -7.67
N LYS A 38 3.98 7.60 -7.45
CA LYS A 38 4.96 7.46 -8.51
C LYS A 38 5.48 6.04 -8.48
N THR A 39 5.23 5.30 -9.54
CA THR A 39 5.62 3.90 -9.66
C THR A 39 6.46 3.67 -10.90
N GLY A 40 7.29 2.65 -10.87
CA GLY A 40 8.17 2.26 -11.98
C GLY A 40 8.70 0.85 -11.77
N PHE A 41 9.56 0.40 -12.67
CA PHE A 41 10.16 -0.92 -12.58
C PHE A 41 11.19 -1.00 -11.45
N ALA A 42 11.12 -2.07 -10.66
CA ALA A 42 12.10 -2.37 -9.61
C ALA A 42 13.35 -3.05 -10.16
N VAL A 43 13.29 -3.57 -11.38
CA VAL A 43 14.36 -4.31 -12.07
C VAL A 43 14.74 -3.63 -13.38
N THR A 44 15.94 -3.88 -13.87
CA THR A 44 16.47 -3.34 -15.13
C THR A 44 16.08 -4.24 -16.31
N GLY A 45 15.90 -3.65 -17.48
CA GLY A 45 15.50 -4.37 -18.69
C GLY A 45 15.03 -3.45 -19.79
N ILE A 46 14.53 -4.00 -20.88
CA ILE A 46 13.96 -3.26 -21.99
C ILE A 46 12.43 -3.29 -21.87
N VAL A 47 11.77 -2.17 -21.98
CA VAL A 47 10.31 -2.08 -21.99
C VAL A 47 9.77 -2.73 -23.27
N GLU A 48 9.06 -3.83 -23.13
CA GLU A 48 8.40 -4.52 -24.24
C GLU A 48 7.11 -3.79 -24.64
N SER A 49 6.28 -3.45 -23.66
CA SER A 49 4.99 -2.82 -23.91
C SER A 49 4.54 -1.93 -22.76
N VAL A 50 3.72 -0.94 -23.09
CA VAL A 50 2.94 -0.12 -22.18
C VAL A 50 1.47 -0.30 -22.57
N THR A 51 0.69 -0.97 -21.72
CA THR A 51 -0.68 -1.38 -22.00
C THR A 51 -1.69 -0.33 -21.57
N ALA A 52 -1.38 0.40 -20.49
CA ALA A 52 -2.25 1.44 -19.96
C ALA A 52 -2.05 2.77 -20.71
N ASN A 53 -3.15 3.48 -20.92
CA ASN A 53 -3.13 4.82 -21.51
C ASN A 53 -3.32 5.89 -20.42
N VAL A 54 -2.71 7.06 -20.64
CA VAL A 54 -2.94 8.23 -19.78
C VAL A 54 -4.44 8.59 -19.79
N GLY A 55 -5.00 8.84 -18.63
CA GLY A 55 -6.44 9.08 -18.42
C GLY A 55 -7.28 7.81 -18.25
N SER A 56 -6.73 6.62 -18.49
CA SER A 56 -7.48 5.37 -18.31
C SER A 56 -7.63 4.98 -16.83
N ARG A 57 -8.78 4.35 -16.53
CA ARG A 57 -9.04 3.72 -15.23
C ARG A 57 -8.59 2.27 -15.28
N LEU A 58 -7.77 1.89 -14.32
CA LEU A 58 -7.24 0.54 -14.15
C LEU A 58 -7.83 -0.10 -12.89
N LYS A 59 -8.07 -1.39 -12.95
CA LYS A 59 -8.46 -2.20 -11.78
C LYS A 59 -7.22 -2.76 -11.09
N ALA A 60 -7.37 -3.16 -9.84
CA ALA A 60 -6.33 -3.92 -9.16
C ALA A 60 -5.95 -5.17 -9.99
N GLY A 61 -4.65 -5.38 -10.20
CA GLY A 61 -4.12 -6.48 -11.00
C GLY A 61 -3.93 -6.18 -12.49
N ASP A 62 -4.53 -5.12 -13.02
CA ASP A 62 -4.35 -4.73 -14.43
C ASP A 62 -2.88 -4.41 -14.71
N GLU A 63 -2.40 -4.89 -15.85
CA GLU A 63 -1.04 -4.63 -16.33
C GLU A 63 -0.93 -3.20 -16.88
N ILE A 64 0.08 -2.48 -16.40
CA ILE A 64 0.37 -1.11 -16.82
C ILE A 64 1.44 -1.12 -17.89
N ALA A 65 2.54 -1.82 -17.63
CA ALA A 65 3.69 -1.94 -18.54
C ALA A 65 4.45 -3.23 -18.24
N ARG A 66 5.25 -3.68 -19.20
CA ARG A 66 6.03 -4.91 -19.13
C ARG A 66 7.41 -4.71 -19.72
N LEU A 67 8.41 -5.29 -19.06
CA LEU A 67 9.72 -5.51 -19.65
C LEU A 67 9.74 -6.76 -20.52
N ASP A 68 10.73 -6.89 -21.40
CA ASP A 68 11.04 -8.17 -22.05
C ASP A 68 11.35 -9.20 -20.96
N LEU A 69 10.48 -10.19 -20.84
CA LEU A 69 10.59 -11.23 -19.80
C LEU A 69 11.49 -12.41 -20.21
N ALA A 70 11.91 -12.50 -21.47
CA ALA A 70 12.70 -13.63 -21.93
C ALA A 70 14.02 -13.82 -21.14
N PRO A 71 14.82 -12.77 -20.88
CA PRO A 71 16.05 -12.90 -20.09
C PRO A 71 15.78 -13.38 -18.63
N PHE A 72 14.70 -12.90 -18.03
CA PHE A 72 14.33 -13.32 -16.68
C PHE A 72 13.88 -14.79 -16.65
N ASN A 73 13.06 -15.20 -17.61
CA ASN A 73 12.58 -16.57 -17.71
C ASN A 73 13.73 -17.55 -17.94
N TYR A 74 14.70 -17.20 -18.77
CA TYR A 74 15.91 -18.02 -18.96
C TYR A 74 16.74 -18.12 -17.68
N SER A 75 16.88 -17.03 -16.92
CA SER A 75 17.58 -17.05 -15.64
C SER A 75 16.89 -17.97 -14.61
N VAL A 76 15.54 -17.96 -14.58
CA VAL A 76 14.76 -18.89 -13.72
C VAL A 76 14.92 -20.34 -14.17
N GLN A 77 14.90 -20.60 -15.49
CA GLN A 77 15.12 -21.96 -16.01
C GLN A 77 16.52 -22.47 -15.70
N TYR A 78 17.53 -21.62 -15.86
CA TYR A 78 18.92 -21.97 -15.55
C TYR A 78 19.08 -22.38 -14.10
N CYS A 79 18.63 -21.56 -13.14
CA CYS A 79 18.79 -21.91 -11.75
C CYS A 79 18.02 -23.18 -11.35
N ARG A 80 16.84 -23.45 -11.95
CA ARG A 80 16.10 -24.71 -11.73
C ARG A 80 16.89 -25.92 -12.25
N ALA A 81 17.57 -25.75 -13.39
CA ALA A 81 18.45 -26.82 -13.93
C ALA A 81 19.63 -27.12 -13.01
N GLU A 82 20.23 -26.10 -12.36
CA GLU A 82 21.31 -26.30 -11.38
C GLU A 82 20.81 -27.09 -10.15
N ILE A 83 19.61 -26.80 -9.63
CA ILE A 83 19.00 -27.61 -8.55
C ILE A 83 18.81 -29.05 -9.01
N ASN A 84 18.27 -29.28 -10.21
CA ASN A 84 18.02 -30.61 -10.71
C ASN A 84 19.34 -31.40 -10.91
N LYS A 85 20.39 -30.71 -11.31
CA LYS A 85 21.74 -31.30 -11.45
C LYS A 85 22.32 -31.76 -10.10
N LEU A 86 22.01 -31.07 -9.01
CA LEU A 86 22.46 -31.39 -7.66
C LEU A 86 21.70 -32.60 -7.05
N GLN A 87 20.46 -32.82 -7.45
CA GLN A 87 19.58 -33.82 -6.82
C GLN A 87 20.16 -35.23 -6.76
N PRO A 88 20.79 -35.80 -7.84
CA PRO A 88 21.40 -37.14 -7.75
C PRO A 88 22.48 -37.25 -6.67
N ALA A 89 23.40 -36.27 -6.62
CA ALA A 89 24.48 -36.26 -5.64
C ALA A 89 23.95 -36.14 -4.20
N LEU A 90 22.91 -35.32 -4.00
CA LEU A 90 22.27 -35.19 -2.70
C LEU A 90 21.55 -36.49 -2.28
N PHE A 91 20.92 -37.16 -3.24
CA PHE A 91 20.24 -38.44 -3.01
C PHE A 91 21.25 -39.53 -2.63
N ASP A 92 22.36 -39.65 -3.38
CA ASP A 92 23.41 -40.62 -3.12
C ASP A 92 24.08 -40.39 -1.74
N ALA A 93 24.39 -39.12 -1.42
CA ALA A 93 24.94 -38.76 -0.12
C ALA A 93 23.98 -39.06 1.05
N LYS A 94 22.67 -38.94 0.82
CA LYS A 94 21.68 -39.31 1.84
C LYS A 94 21.64 -40.82 2.07
N ILE A 95 21.69 -41.62 1.02
CA ILE A 95 21.77 -43.10 1.13
C ILE A 95 23.04 -43.50 1.88
N GLU A 96 24.20 -42.89 1.50
CA GLU A 96 25.48 -43.19 2.16
C GLU A 96 25.42 -42.82 3.65
N LEU A 97 24.82 -41.71 4.02
CA LEU A 97 24.64 -41.32 5.41
C LEU A 97 23.75 -42.32 6.15
N ASP A 98 22.60 -42.73 5.58
CA ASP A 98 21.69 -43.68 6.23
C ASP A 98 22.37 -45.02 6.47
N GLN A 99 23.19 -45.54 5.51
CA GLN A 99 23.97 -46.74 5.66
C GLN A 99 25.07 -46.58 6.72
N ALA A 100 25.74 -45.44 6.76
CA ALA A 100 26.77 -45.16 7.75
C ALA A 100 26.20 -45.09 9.19
N GLU A 101 25.05 -44.49 9.36
CA GLU A 101 24.32 -44.47 10.65
C GLU A 101 24.00 -45.89 11.12
N GLU A 102 23.49 -46.77 10.24
CA GLU A 102 23.20 -48.17 10.55
C GLU A 102 24.47 -48.96 10.95
N LEU A 103 25.58 -48.74 10.23
CA LEU A 103 26.86 -49.40 10.54
C LEU A 103 27.48 -48.90 11.85
N PHE A 104 27.30 -47.63 12.18
CA PHE A 104 27.74 -47.03 13.42
C PHE A 104 26.95 -47.60 14.62
N GLU A 105 25.65 -47.75 14.51
CA GLU A 105 24.80 -48.39 15.55
C GLU A 105 25.24 -49.84 15.82
N ARG A 106 25.75 -50.54 14.79
CA ARG A 106 26.32 -51.90 14.91
C ARG A 106 27.78 -51.92 15.37
N THR A 107 28.34 -50.77 15.74
CA THR A 107 29.76 -50.63 16.18
C THR A 107 30.78 -51.03 15.12
N VAL A 108 30.43 -51.00 13.84
CA VAL A 108 31.30 -51.35 12.71
C VAL A 108 32.02 -50.11 12.13
N LEU A 109 31.41 -48.93 12.24
CA LEU A 109 31.93 -47.66 11.74
C LEU A 109 32.44 -46.80 12.89
N SER A 110 33.52 -46.04 12.68
CA SER A 110 34.00 -45.07 13.68
C SER A 110 33.21 -43.76 13.64
N GLU A 111 33.14 -43.06 14.77
CA GLU A 111 32.49 -41.72 14.87
C GLU A 111 33.12 -40.71 13.87
N THR A 112 34.41 -40.77 13.67
CA THR A 112 35.12 -39.89 12.72
C THR A 112 34.70 -40.16 11.28
N GLU A 113 34.47 -41.40 10.89
CA GLU A 113 34.00 -41.75 9.54
C GLU A 113 32.54 -41.32 9.35
N LEU A 114 31.67 -41.61 10.32
CA LEU A 114 30.29 -41.12 10.29
C LEU A 114 30.21 -39.58 10.15
N SER A 115 31.02 -38.85 10.94
CA SER A 115 31.09 -37.40 10.89
C SER A 115 31.53 -36.85 9.53
N LYS A 116 32.42 -37.55 8.81
CA LYS A 116 32.82 -37.14 7.45
C LYS A 116 31.68 -37.31 6.46
N ILE A 117 30.96 -38.44 6.51
CA ILE A 117 29.83 -38.74 5.61
C ILE A 117 28.68 -37.75 5.87
N ASP A 118 28.33 -37.51 7.13
CA ASP A 118 27.35 -36.52 7.54
C ASP A 118 27.75 -35.10 7.06
N GLY A 119 29.04 -34.77 7.14
CA GLY A 119 29.59 -33.50 6.63
C GLY A 119 29.37 -33.31 5.12
N VAL A 120 29.56 -34.38 4.32
CA VAL A 120 29.27 -34.32 2.87
C VAL A 120 27.79 -34.08 2.60
N TYR A 121 26.93 -34.86 3.23
CA TYR A 121 25.48 -34.66 3.07
C TYR A 121 25.02 -33.24 3.48
N LYS A 122 25.48 -32.75 4.62
CA LYS A 122 25.17 -31.39 5.12
C LYS A 122 25.68 -30.32 4.16
N SER A 123 26.87 -30.51 3.55
CA SER A 123 27.40 -29.56 2.57
C SER A 123 26.52 -29.48 1.31
N LEU A 124 26.15 -30.65 0.75
CA LEU A 124 25.27 -30.70 -0.42
C LEU A 124 23.87 -30.14 -0.11
N LYS A 125 23.36 -30.38 1.10
CA LYS A 125 22.09 -29.80 1.56
C LYS A 125 22.14 -28.29 1.71
N ALA A 126 23.25 -27.75 2.18
CA ALA A 126 23.48 -26.30 2.24
C ALA A 126 23.56 -25.68 0.83
N GLU A 127 24.22 -26.37 -0.12
CA GLU A 127 24.28 -25.97 -1.53
C GLU A 127 22.86 -25.94 -2.17
N GLU A 128 22.03 -26.96 -1.92
CA GLU A 128 20.65 -26.99 -2.38
C GLU A 128 19.85 -25.76 -1.87
N LEU A 129 19.98 -25.46 -0.58
CA LEU A 129 19.29 -24.28 0.02
C LEU A 129 19.77 -22.97 -0.59
N MET A 130 21.04 -22.83 -0.89
CA MET A 130 21.61 -21.67 -1.56
C MET A 130 21.04 -21.51 -2.97
N LEU A 131 21.00 -22.57 -3.77
CA LEU A 131 20.42 -22.56 -5.11
C LEU A 131 18.92 -22.27 -5.09
N GLN A 132 18.18 -22.82 -4.12
CA GLN A 132 16.76 -22.51 -3.93
C GLN A 132 16.53 -21.02 -3.62
N ALA A 133 17.39 -20.42 -2.80
CA ALA A 133 17.31 -18.99 -2.49
C ALA A 133 17.60 -18.13 -3.72
N GLU A 134 18.61 -18.52 -4.52
CA GLU A 134 18.92 -17.85 -5.78
C GLU A 134 17.75 -17.93 -6.76
N CYS A 135 17.14 -19.11 -6.94
CA CYS A 135 15.99 -19.27 -7.81
C CYS A 135 14.78 -18.40 -7.37
N LYS A 136 14.55 -18.27 -6.07
CA LYS A 136 13.52 -17.35 -5.55
C LYS A 136 13.82 -15.90 -5.92
N LEU A 137 15.09 -15.48 -5.87
CA LEU A 137 15.50 -14.14 -6.29
C LEU A 137 15.27 -13.92 -7.80
N LYS A 138 15.65 -14.90 -8.66
CA LYS A 138 15.41 -14.84 -10.11
C LYS A 138 13.91 -14.77 -10.42
N GLN A 139 13.10 -15.57 -9.72
CA GLN A 139 11.64 -15.53 -9.88
C GLN A 139 11.07 -14.18 -9.46
N TRP A 140 11.50 -13.63 -8.34
CA TRP A 140 11.10 -12.29 -7.89
C TRP A 140 11.45 -11.21 -8.93
N GLN A 141 12.64 -11.30 -9.55
CA GLN A 141 13.03 -10.37 -10.62
C GLN A 141 12.11 -10.49 -11.84
N ALA A 142 11.76 -11.72 -12.24
CA ALA A 142 10.82 -11.96 -13.34
C ALA A 142 9.44 -11.37 -13.05
N ASP A 143 8.93 -11.59 -11.85
CA ASP A 143 7.62 -11.06 -11.42
C ASP A 143 7.60 -9.52 -11.40
N ARG A 144 8.73 -8.88 -11.05
CA ARG A 144 8.91 -7.42 -11.05
C ARG A 144 9.15 -6.81 -12.43
N GLY A 145 9.37 -7.64 -13.44
CA GLY A 145 9.37 -7.24 -14.84
C GLY A 145 7.98 -6.87 -15.38
N VAL A 146 6.90 -7.14 -14.63
CA VAL A 146 5.53 -6.71 -14.96
C VAL A 146 5.04 -5.71 -13.93
N LEU A 147 4.76 -4.49 -14.38
CA LEU A 147 4.20 -3.44 -13.54
C LEU A 147 2.67 -3.53 -13.57
N LYS A 148 2.06 -3.70 -12.40
CA LYS A 148 0.60 -3.86 -12.24
C LYS A 148 0.04 -2.84 -11.26
N ALA A 149 -1.21 -2.42 -11.51
CA ALA A 149 -1.97 -1.61 -10.56
C ALA A 149 -2.24 -2.43 -9.28
N GLN A 150 -1.90 -1.88 -8.12
CA GLN A 150 -2.11 -2.56 -6.82
C GLN A 150 -3.56 -2.38 -6.32
N GLU A 151 -4.18 -1.28 -6.69
CA GLU A 151 -5.55 -0.89 -6.36
C GLU A 151 -6.22 -0.25 -7.58
N PRO A 152 -7.52 0.02 -7.57
CA PRO A 152 -8.16 0.78 -8.64
C PRO A 152 -7.58 2.20 -8.71
N VAL A 153 -6.99 2.56 -9.87
CA VAL A 153 -6.29 3.84 -10.09
C VAL A 153 -6.64 4.47 -11.44
N TYR A 154 -6.43 5.77 -11.55
CA TYR A 154 -6.30 6.46 -12.83
C TYR A 154 -4.83 6.71 -13.15
N MET A 155 -4.43 6.52 -14.38
CA MET A 155 -3.09 6.86 -14.86
C MET A 155 -3.05 8.33 -15.29
N LEU A 156 -2.27 9.15 -14.59
CA LEU A 156 -2.17 10.59 -14.88
C LEU A 156 -1.09 10.91 -15.91
N SER A 157 0.06 10.27 -15.79
CA SER A 157 1.19 10.49 -16.68
C SER A 157 2.08 9.25 -16.78
N SER A 158 2.84 9.15 -17.85
CA SER A 158 3.89 8.17 -18.05
C SER A 158 5.01 8.77 -18.89
N ASN A 159 6.24 8.54 -18.47
CA ASN A 159 7.41 8.77 -19.30
C ASN A 159 8.07 7.46 -19.75
N ILE A 160 7.41 6.32 -19.52
CA ILE A 160 7.85 4.99 -19.98
C ILE A 160 7.21 4.71 -21.34
N TYR A 161 8.00 4.21 -22.28
CA TYR A 161 7.55 3.88 -23.64
C TYR A 161 8.21 2.58 -24.13
N PRO A 162 7.60 1.86 -25.06
CA PRO A 162 8.17 0.63 -25.65
C PRO A 162 9.55 0.88 -26.27
N GLY A 163 10.49 -0.03 -26.02
CA GLY A 163 11.89 0.08 -26.46
C GLY A 163 12.78 0.89 -25.50
N MET A 164 12.23 1.53 -24.48
CA MET A 164 13.02 2.23 -23.46
C MET A 164 13.87 1.23 -22.67
N VAL A 165 15.14 1.54 -22.47
CA VAL A 165 16.04 0.76 -21.61
C VAL A 165 15.91 1.30 -20.18
N ILE A 166 15.51 0.45 -19.25
CA ILE A 166 15.51 0.73 -17.81
C ILE A 166 16.84 0.23 -17.23
N SER A 167 17.63 1.16 -16.71
CA SER A 167 18.91 0.89 -16.05
C SER A 167 18.89 1.41 -14.62
N ASP A 168 19.89 1.06 -13.82
CA ASP A 168 20.01 1.57 -12.45
C ASP A 168 20.17 3.10 -12.40
N GLU A 169 20.71 3.70 -13.46
CA GLU A 169 20.92 5.15 -13.57
C GLU A 169 19.62 5.92 -13.84
N ASN A 170 18.71 5.37 -14.67
CA ASN A 170 17.48 6.06 -15.08
C ASN A 170 16.20 5.52 -14.43
N LYS A 171 16.27 4.44 -13.69
CA LYS A 171 15.13 3.78 -13.04
C LYS A 171 14.28 4.73 -12.19
N SER A 172 14.91 5.67 -11.49
CA SER A 172 14.21 6.68 -10.69
C SER A 172 13.50 7.74 -11.51
N ALA A 173 13.91 7.95 -12.77
CA ALA A 173 13.29 8.89 -13.69
C ALA A 173 12.18 8.24 -14.54
N ALA A 174 12.26 6.93 -14.78
CA ALA A 174 11.27 6.15 -15.52
C ALA A 174 10.07 5.85 -14.61
N GLN A 175 9.10 6.76 -14.56
CA GLN A 175 7.98 6.70 -13.63
C GLN A 175 6.63 6.86 -14.31
N ILE A 176 5.61 6.28 -13.69
CA ILE A 176 4.21 6.43 -14.02
C ILE A 176 3.53 7.06 -12.80
N GLU A 177 2.72 8.08 -13.02
CA GLU A 177 1.93 8.70 -11.97
C GLU A 177 0.52 8.14 -11.96
N LEU A 178 0.13 7.62 -10.81
CA LEU A 178 -1.17 7.00 -10.55
C LEU A 178 -1.87 7.71 -9.40
N VAL A 179 -3.19 7.77 -9.45
CA VAL A 179 -4.03 8.30 -8.36
C VAL A 179 -5.16 7.33 -8.06
N SER A 180 -5.67 7.33 -6.85
CA SER A 180 -6.81 6.48 -6.48
C SER A 180 -8.03 6.77 -7.37
N ALA A 181 -8.69 5.70 -7.84
CA ALA A 181 -9.88 5.81 -8.69
C ALA A 181 -11.20 5.77 -7.88
N ASN A 182 -11.13 5.48 -6.58
CA ASN A 182 -12.31 5.30 -5.75
C ASN A 182 -12.36 6.28 -4.57
N GLN A 183 -11.32 7.09 -4.40
CA GLN A 183 -11.24 8.04 -3.30
C GLN A 183 -10.73 9.38 -3.79
N ALA A 184 -11.26 10.42 -3.18
CA ALA A 184 -10.83 11.80 -3.38
C ALA A 184 -10.46 12.42 -2.04
N THR A 185 -9.69 13.50 -2.09
CA THR A 185 -9.47 14.35 -0.93
C THR A 185 -10.06 15.75 -1.19
N ALA A 186 -10.54 16.38 -0.15
CA ALA A 186 -10.87 17.80 -0.17
C ALA A 186 -9.92 18.53 0.76
N ILE A 187 -9.34 19.61 0.29
CA ILE A 187 -8.35 20.40 1.02
C ILE A 187 -8.91 21.80 1.24
N SER A 188 -8.89 22.27 2.49
CA SER A 188 -9.29 23.62 2.87
C SER A 188 -8.21 24.28 3.71
N VAL A 189 -8.13 25.59 3.59
CA VAL A 189 -7.33 26.41 4.50
C VAL A 189 -8.22 26.89 5.63
N ILE A 190 -7.90 26.50 6.86
CA ILE A 190 -8.66 26.83 8.06
C ILE A 190 -7.84 27.67 9.03
N THR A 191 -8.50 28.39 9.92
CA THR A 191 -7.87 29.17 10.98
C THR A 191 -7.37 28.30 12.13
N ALA A 192 -6.46 28.80 12.96
CA ALA A 192 -6.01 28.12 14.17
C ALA A 192 -7.16 27.77 15.13
N ARG A 193 -8.20 28.62 15.21
CA ARG A 193 -9.39 28.38 16.03
C ARG A 193 -10.17 27.17 15.52
N GLN A 194 -10.40 27.08 14.22
CA GLN A 194 -11.08 25.93 13.58
C GLN A 194 -10.24 24.64 13.73
N ALA A 195 -8.92 24.72 13.55
CA ALA A 195 -8.03 23.58 13.70
C ALA A 195 -8.04 22.96 15.12
N GLN A 196 -8.39 23.73 16.15
CA GLN A 196 -8.55 23.23 17.52
C GLN A 196 -9.88 22.49 17.74
N GLN A 197 -10.88 22.74 16.91
CA GLN A 197 -12.21 22.14 17.01
C GLN A 197 -12.27 20.74 16.40
N TYR A 198 -11.42 20.45 15.39
CA TYR A 198 -11.44 19.22 14.63
C TYR A 198 -10.27 18.32 15.00
N LYS A 199 -10.47 17.00 14.87
CA LYS A 199 -9.45 15.98 15.12
C LYS A 199 -9.34 15.04 13.92
N VAL A 200 -8.17 14.49 13.74
CA VAL A 200 -7.97 13.39 12.78
C VAL A 200 -8.88 12.22 13.16
N GLY A 201 -9.63 11.72 12.20
CA GLY A 201 -10.64 10.68 12.39
C GLY A 201 -12.07 11.19 12.61
N ASP A 202 -12.28 12.50 12.79
CA ASP A 202 -13.63 13.03 12.89
C ASP A 202 -14.43 12.80 11.60
N ALA A 203 -15.69 12.40 11.78
CA ALA A 203 -16.62 12.22 10.68
C ALA A 203 -17.25 13.55 10.29
N LEU A 204 -17.42 13.75 8.98
CA LEU A 204 -18.10 14.91 8.41
C LEU A 204 -18.76 14.53 7.10
N LYS A 205 -19.41 15.49 6.47
CA LYS A 205 -20.01 15.33 5.14
C LYS A 205 -19.34 16.25 4.14
N VAL A 206 -19.06 15.72 2.94
CA VAL A 206 -18.61 16.51 1.79
C VAL A 206 -19.78 16.64 0.82
N ILE A 207 -20.05 17.85 0.36
CA ILE A 207 -21.08 18.14 -0.62
C ILE A 207 -20.39 18.42 -1.95
N VAL A 208 -20.65 17.55 -2.92
CA VAL A 208 -20.13 17.63 -4.30
C VAL A 208 -21.32 17.59 -5.25
N ASP A 209 -21.48 18.60 -6.10
CA ASP A 209 -22.59 18.68 -7.07
C ASP A 209 -23.98 18.45 -6.44
N GLY A 210 -24.18 18.93 -5.20
CA GLY A 210 -25.42 18.75 -4.43
C GLY A 210 -25.58 17.35 -3.80
N GLN A 211 -24.67 16.44 -4.03
CA GLN A 211 -24.66 15.13 -3.36
C GLN A 211 -23.86 15.20 -2.05
N THR A 212 -24.43 14.64 -1.01
CA THR A 212 -23.79 14.56 0.31
C THR A 212 -23.12 13.22 0.49
N ILE A 213 -21.81 13.23 0.73
CA ILE A 213 -20.97 12.03 0.84
C ILE A 213 -20.33 12.03 2.23
N ALA A 214 -20.36 10.87 2.91
CA ALA A 214 -19.65 10.69 4.18
C ALA A 214 -18.13 10.80 3.98
N ALA A 215 -17.48 11.48 4.90
CA ALA A 215 -16.07 11.77 4.83
C ALA A 215 -15.41 11.71 6.21
N THR A 216 -14.08 11.65 6.23
CA THR A 216 -13.32 11.60 7.47
C THR A 216 -12.12 12.56 7.38
N VAL A 217 -11.85 13.26 8.47
CA VAL A 217 -10.66 14.11 8.59
C VAL A 217 -9.41 13.22 8.54
N GLN A 218 -8.60 13.40 7.51
CA GLN A 218 -7.37 12.66 7.30
C GLN A 218 -6.18 13.31 8.01
N SER A 219 -6.05 14.63 7.89
CA SER A 219 -4.96 15.36 8.50
C SER A 219 -5.30 16.83 8.73
N ILE A 220 -4.68 17.41 9.76
CA ILE A 220 -4.70 18.83 10.05
C ILE A 220 -3.24 19.21 10.35
N TYR A 221 -2.65 20.08 9.53
CA TYR A 221 -1.27 20.49 9.74
C TYR A 221 -1.05 21.97 9.45
N TRP A 222 -0.10 22.54 10.15
CA TRP A 222 0.26 23.95 10.02
C TRP A 222 0.91 24.25 8.67
N GLN A 223 0.50 25.32 8.02
CA GLN A 223 1.09 25.76 6.76
C GLN A 223 2.30 26.65 7.01
N LYS A 224 3.48 26.14 6.65
CA LYS A 224 4.80 26.73 6.99
C LYS A 224 5.00 28.21 6.63
N ASN A 225 4.30 28.73 5.63
CA ASN A 225 4.50 30.07 5.09
C ASN A 225 3.35 31.05 5.40
N SER A 226 2.41 30.68 6.26
CA SER A 226 1.21 31.49 6.54
C SER A 226 0.97 31.57 8.05
N ALA A 227 0.93 32.77 8.59
CA ALA A 227 0.64 32.96 10.00
C ALA A 227 -0.80 32.50 10.32
N ASN A 228 -0.94 31.60 11.31
CA ASN A 228 -2.21 31.08 11.81
C ASN A 228 -3.12 30.36 10.80
N GLN A 229 -2.55 29.79 9.72
CA GLN A 229 -3.30 29.00 8.76
C GLN A 229 -2.93 27.52 8.87
N TYR A 230 -3.94 26.67 8.81
CA TYR A 230 -3.82 25.22 8.82
C TYR A 230 -4.44 24.64 7.55
N LEU A 231 -3.86 23.56 7.05
CA LEU A 231 -4.47 22.77 5.98
C LEU A 231 -5.25 21.63 6.61
N LEU A 232 -6.55 21.61 6.33
CA LEU A 232 -7.46 20.52 6.64
C LEU A 232 -7.59 19.65 5.41
N SER A 233 -7.25 18.37 5.52
CA SER A 233 -7.45 17.38 4.47
C SER A 233 -8.48 16.35 4.91
N VAL A 234 -9.45 16.12 4.05
CA VAL A 234 -10.58 15.22 4.29
C VAL A 234 -10.62 14.19 3.17
N VAL A 235 -10.78 12.92 3.52
CA VAL A 235 -10.90 11.81 2.56
C VAL A 235 -12.34 11.31 2.48
N PHE A 236 -12.79 11.00 1.26
CA PHE A 236 -14.13 10.46 1.01
C PHE A 236 -14.11 9.49 -0.19
N TYR A 237 -15.10 8.59 -0.21
CA TYR A 237 -15.30 7.70 -1.35
C TYR A 237 -15.93 8.48 -2.50
N TYR A 238 -15.29 8.45 -3.67
CA TYR A 238 -15.78 9.13 -4.86
C TYR A 238 -15.56 8.26 -6.09
N ALA A 239 -16.65 7.71 -6.64
CA ALA A 239 -16.59 6.74 -7.73
C ALA A 239 -16.44 7.39 -9.12
N GLN A 240 -16.61 8.70 -9.23
CA GLN A 240 -16.44 9.46 -10.47
C GLN A 240 -14.99 9.93 -10.62
N GLN A 241 -14.65 10.42 -11.80
CA GLN A 241 -13.35 11.02 -12.03
C GLN A 241 -13.19 12.29 -11.20
N VAL A 242 -12.11 12.36 -10.40
CA VAL A 242 -11.79 13.54 -9.61
C VAL A 242 -11.41 14.70 -10.52
N GLU A 243 -12.02 15.86 -10.32
CA GLU A 243 -11.68 17.10 -10.98
C GLU A 243 -10.90 18.00 -10.01
N PRO A 244 -9.55 18.04 -10.09
CA PRO A 244 -8.75 18.85 -9.19
C PRO A 244 -9.11 20.33 -9.29
N GLY A 245 -9.23 21.00 -8.14
CA GLY A 245 -9.63 22.39 -8.07
C GLY A 245 -11.15 22.61 -8.01
N LYS A 246 -11.98 21.58 -8.19
CA LYS A 246 -13.42 21.68 -8.05
C LYS A 246 -13.80 22.09 -6.61
N ALA A 247 -14.63 23.11 -6.50
CA ALA A 247 -15.13 23.56 -5.19
C ALA A 247 -16.09 22.54 -4.59
N VAL A 248 -15.91 22.24 -3.31
CA VAL A 248 -16.78 21.37 -2.51
C VAL A 248 -17.00 22.01 -1.14
N ILE A 249 -18.02 21.58 -0.43
CA ILE A 249 -18.35 22.09 0.91
C ILE A 249 -18.15 20.97 1.92
N LEU A 250 -17.38 21.26 2.97
CA LEU A 250 -17.22 20.39 4.14
C LEU A 250 -18.22 20.82 5.20
N ARG A 251 -19.04 19.89 5.67
CA ARG A 251 -20.05 20.13 6.71
C ARG A 251 -19.79 19.23 7.90
N PHE A 252 -19.47 19.84 9.03
CA PHE A 252 -19.33 19.16 10.32
C PHE A 252 -20.68 19.11 11.03
N GLU A 253 -21.01 17.98 11.65
CA GLU A 253 -22.25 17.77 12.42
C GLU A 253 -22.01 17.91 13.92
#